data_32fc62bbca09ef450482b2c753076f18
#
_entry.id   32fc62bbca09ef450482b2c753076f18
#
_cell.length_a   1.000
_cell.length_b   1.000
_cell.length_c   1.000
_cell.angle_alpha   90.00
_cell.angle_beta   90.00
_cell.angle_gamma   90.00
#
_symmetry.space_group_name_H-M   'P 1'
#
loop_
_entity.id
_entity.type
_entity.pdbx_description
1 polymer ?
#
loop_
_entity_poly.entity_id
_entity_poly.type
_entity_poly.pdbx_seq_one_letter_code
_entity_poly.pdbx_strand_id
1 'polypeptide(L)'
;MIKDTQVVGYHNAAHRSLYRALGLTEEEMNRPLIGIVSSYNEIVPGHMNIDKITEAVKLGVAMAGGTPIVFPAIAVCDGIAMGHIGMKYSLVTRDLIADSTEAMVLAHGFDGLVMIPNCDKNVPGLLMAAARLNKPTIFVSGGPMLAGRVGGHKTSLSSMFEAQGAYAAGKIDDEKLEEFVSKTCPTCGSCSGMYTANSMNCLTEVLGMGLRGNGTIPAVYSARIDLAKRAGMQVMELVKKNICARDIMTKEAIYNALAADMALGCSTYSMLHLPAIANECDVEFNLDMANELSAKVPNLCHLAPAGPTYMEDLNEAGGVYAVLKELSKKNLLNLDVLTCTGKTLGENIADAVNLDNTVIRDIDNPFSATGGIAVLHGNLAPDGGVVKRSAVLPEMLVHEGPARVFDSEEDAMDAILAGKIVAGDVVVIRYEGPKGGPGMREMLNPTSAIMGQGLGSSVALITDGRFSGATRGACIGHVSPEAASGGVIGLVEEGDIISINIPEYKIELKVSDEVLEERRKNFVPKTKQLSGYIKRYAQLVSSGANGAIINQK
;
A
#
# COMPACT_ATOMS: atom_id res chain seq x y z
N MET A 1 27.21 10.73 20.01
CA MET A 1 28.54 10.03 19.96
C MET A 1 28.40 8.94 18.92
N ILE A 2 29.20 8.96 17.86
CA ILE A 2 29.17 8.01 16.75
C ILE A 2 29.56 6.63 17.31
N LYS A 3 28.62 5.69 17.46
CA LYS A 3 28.89 4.38 18.06
C LYS A 3 29.15 3.26 17.04
N ASP A 4 28.57 3.38 15.84
CA ASP A 4 28.54 2.29 14.87
C ASP A 4 29.34 2.57 13.61
N THR A 5 29.83 3.80 13.41
CA THR A 5 30.55 4.18 12.20
C THR A 5 31.97 3.61 12.20
N GLN A 6 32.32 2.87 11.16
CA GLN A 6 33.61 2.23 10.95
C GLN A 6 34.74 3.21 10.59
N VAL A 7 34.45 4.52 10.52
CA VAL A 7 35.36 5.53 9.99
C VAL A 7 36.35 6.12 11.00
N VAL A 8 36.03 6.05 12.30
CA VAL A 8 36.81 6.76 13.35
C VAL A 8 37.78 5.83 14.08
N GLY A 9 38.99 6.31 14.28
CA GLY A 9 40.01 5.67 15.09
C GLY A 9 41.14 4.95 14.32
N TYR A 10 42.28 4.79 14.98
CA TYR A 10 43.49 4.22 14.39
C TYR A 10 43.30 2.77 13.90
N HIS A 11 42.52 1.98 14.62
CA HIS A 11 42.24 0.58 14.26
C HIS A 11 41.41 0.43 12.97
N ASN A 12 40.77 1.49 12.49
CA ASN A 12 39.98 1.50 11.29
C ASN A 12 40.69 2.15 10.08
N ALA A 13 42.01 2.19 10.07
CA ALA A 13 42.81 2.86 9.04
C ALA A 13 42.51 2.35 7.62
N ALA A 14 42.31 1.04 7.45
CA ALA A 14 41.93 0.45 6.16
C ALA A 14 40.57 0.96 5.67
N HIS A 15 39.57 1.01 6.55
CA HIS A 15 38.22 1.53 6.23
C HIS A 15 38.27 3.03 5.87
N ARG A 16 39.03 3.82 6.64
CA ARG A 16 39.24 5.27 6.37
C ARG A 16 39.86 5.49 5.00
N SER A 17 40.80 4.63 4.58
CA SER A 17 41.40 4.69 3.24
C SER A 17 40.33 4.54 2.14
N LEU A 18 39.37 3.63 2.32
CA LEU A 18 38.25 3.45 1.38
C LEU A 18 37.28 4.64 1.38
N TYR A 19 36.98 5.20 2.53
CA TYR A 19 36.18 6.43 2.61
C TYR A 19 36.87 7.64 1.98
N ARG A 20 38.21 7.71 2.07
CA ARG A 20 39.02 8.71 1.31
C ARG A 20 38.90 8.50 -0.19
N ALA A 21 38.83 7.26 -0.67
CA ALA A 21 38.60 6.97 -2.10
C ALA A 21 37.21 7.43 -2.58
N LEU A 22 36.22 7.59 -1.69
CA LEU A 22 34.93 8.21 -1.98
C LEU A 22 35.00 9.75 -1.98
N GLY A 23 36.14 10.34 -1.67
CA GLY A 23 36.34 11.79 -1.60
C GLY A 23 35.94 12.42 -0.27
N LEU A 24 35.65 11.64 0.80
CA LEU A 24 35.31 12.20 2.10
C LEU A 24 36.50 12.86 2.76
N THR A 25 36.28 14.07 3.29
CA THR A 25 37.26 14.81 4.09
C THR A 25 37.41 14.24 5.50
N GLU A 26 38.42 14.70 6.27
CA GLU A 26 38.59 14.32 7.67
C GLU A 26 37.39 14.76 8.51
N GLU A 27 36.87 15.95 8.25
CA GLU A 27 35.73 16.54 8.95
C GLU A 27 34.46 15.72 8.68
N GLU A 28 34.22 15.29 7.45
CA GLU A 28 33.09 14.45 7.07
C GLU A 28 33.17 13.07 7.73
N MET A 29 34.34 12.45 7.78
CA MET A 29 34.54 11.16 8.43
C MET A 29 34.35 11.21 9.96
N ASN A 30 34.43 12.40 10.57
CA ASN A 30 34.23 12.59 12.01
C ASN A 30 32.80 13.01 12.39
N ARG A 31 31.87 13.06 11.41
CA ARG A 31 30.44 13.35 11.61
C ARG A 31 29.63 12.06 11.62
N PRO A 32 28.39 12.08 12.16
CA PRO A 32 27.47 10.96 11.98
C PRO A 32 27.28 10.63 10.49
N LEU A 33 27.39 9.36 10.15
CA LEU A 33 27.22 8.85 8.80
C LEU A 33 25.74 8.48 8.58
N ILE A 34 25.06 9.20 7.71
CA ILE A 34 23.63 9.04 7.45
C ILE A 34 23.42 8.33 6.10
N GLY A 35 22.85 7.14 6.16
CA GLY A 35 22.45 6.40 4.96
C GLY A 35 21.19 6.99 4.36
N ILE A 36 21.23 7.38 3.07
CA ILE A 36 20.09 7.85 2.33
C ILE A 36 19.69 6.75 1.35
N VAL A 37 18.58 6.08 1.65
CA VAL A 37 18.06 4.98 0.84
C VAL A 37 17.17 5.57 -0.24
N SER A 38 17.74 5.77 -1.42
CA SER A 38 17.03 6.41 -2.54
C SER A 38 16.45 5.37 -3.48
N SER A 39 15.16 5.43 -3.74
CA SER A 39 14.51 4.55 -4.72
C SER A 39 14.37 5.18 -6.10
N TYR A 40 15.20 6.17 -6.42
CA TYR A 40 15.25 6.80 -7.73
C TYR A 40 15.40 5.76 -8.86
N ASN A 41 14.63 5.92 -9.91
CA ASN A 41 14.80 5.26 -11.20
C ASN A 41 13.98 5.99 -12.27
N GLU A 42 14.25 5.71 -13.55
CA GLU A 42 13.64 6.40 -14.69
C GLU A 42 12.42 5.66 -15.27
N ILE A 43 12.11 4.42 -14.81
CA ILE A 43 10.99 3.63 -15.33
C ILE A 43 9.70 3.81 -14.53
N VAL A 44 9.78 4.18 -13.25
CA VAL A 44 8.61 4.35 -12.38
C VAL A 44 8.25 5.83 -12.30
N PRO A 45 7.08 6.28 -12.80
CA PRO A 45 6.68 7.69 -12.77
C PRO A 45 6.71 8.30 -11.36
N GLY A 46 6.43 7.51 -10.34
CA GLY A 46 6.49 7.91 -8.94
C GLY A 46 7.91 8.14 -8.41
N HIS A 47 8.94 7.71 -9.14
CA HIS A 47 10.32 7.70 -8.66
C HIS A 47 11.26 8.60 -9.47
N MET A 48 10.83 9.08 -10.63
CA MET A 48 11.70 9.85 -11.54
C MET A 48 12.16 11.20 -10.98
N ASN A 49 11.51 11.75 -9.96
CA ASN A 49 11.89 13.00 -9.29
C ASN A 49 12.57 12.78 -7.92
N ILE A 50 12.78 11.54 -7.51
CA ILE A 50 13.40 11.21 -6.22
C ILE A 50 14.88 11.64 -6.17
N ASP A 51 15.55 11.78 -7.31
CA ASP A 51 16.88 12.36 -7.41
C ASP A 51 16.94 13.76 -6.76
N LYS A 52 15.97 14.64 -7.07
CA LYS A 52 15.87 16.00 -6.51
C LYS A 52 15.56 15.99 -5.01
N ILE A 53 14.70 15.07 -4.60
CA ILE A 53 14.38 14.87 -3.18
C ILE A 53 15.62 14.36 -2.43
N THR A 54 16.35 13.41 -3.01
CA THR A 54 17.59 12.88 -2.46
C THR A 54 18.63 13.98 -2.25
N GLU A 55 18.86 14.84 -3.23
CA GLU A 55 19.77 15.98 -3.10
C GLU A 55 19.30 16.98 -2.03
N ALA A 56 18.01 17.23 -1.92
CA ALA A 56 17.46 18.08 -0.86
C ALA A 56 17.67 17.48 0.54
N VAL A 57 17.47 16.17 0.69
CA VAL A 57 17.77 15.44 1.95
C VAL A 57 19.25 15.55 2.31
N LYS A 58 20.15 15.33 1.35
CA LYS A 58 21.60 15.46 1.56
C LYS A 58 21.97 16.85 2.10
N LEU A 59 21.42 17.88 1.49
CA LEU A 59 21.61 19.27 1.98
C LEU A 59 21.12 19.43 3.43
N GLY A 60 19.95 18.88 3.76
CA GLY A 60 19.40 18.94 5.12
C GLY A 60 20.31 18.23 6.13
N VAL A 61 20.81 17.04 5.82
CA VAL A 61 21.77 16.29 6.66
C VAL A 61 23.06 17.08 6.85
N ALA A 62 23.65 17.61 5.77
CA ALA A 62 24.88 18.37 5.83
C ALA A 62 24.73 19.66 6.66
N MET A 63 23.61 20.39 6.48
CA MET A 63 23.29 21.60 7.27
C MET A 63 23.19 21.29 8.76
N ALA A 64 22.72 20.10 9.15
CA ALA A 64 22.60 19.67 10.54
C ALA A 64 23.87 18.99 11.09
N GLY A 65 24.95 18.94 10.31
CA GLY A 65 26.27 18.45 10.74
C GLY A 65 26.46 16.94 10.58
N GLY A 66 25.70 16.27 9.72
CA GLY A 66 25.88 14.87 9.32
C GLY A 66 26.62 14.73 7.99
N THR A 67 27.04 13.52 7.67
CA THR A 67 27.63 13.13 6.38
C THR A 67 26.68 12.20 5.65
N PRO A 68 26.02 12.67 4.56
CA PRO A 68 25.05 11.88 3.82
C PRO A 68 25.73 10.95 2.81
N ILE A 69 25.35 9.66 2.80
CA ILE A 69 25.80 8.68 1.81
C ILE A 69 24.58 8.02 1.19
N VAL A 70 24.46 8.11 -0.14
CA VAL A 70 23.33 7.56 -0.90
C VAL A 70 23.62 6.14 -1.35
N PHE A 71 22.62 5.25 -1.21
CA PHE A 71 22.60 3.95 -1.87
C PHE A 71 21.16 3.62 -2.34
N PRO A 72 21.00 2.76 -3.36
CA PRO A 72 19.70 2.56 -3.98
C PRO A 72 18.83 1.52 -3.27
N ALA A 73 17.51 1.71 -3.34
CA ALA A 73 16.50 0.67 -3.25
C ALA A 73 15.80 0.52 -4.60
N ILE A 74 15.37 -0.70 -4.94
CA ILE A 74 14.58 -0.93 -6.15
C ILE A 74 13.13 -0.53 -5.98
N ALA A 75 12.41 -0.34 -7.10
CA ALA A 75 10.97 -0.20 -7.14
C ALA A 75 10.41 -0.77 -8.44
N VAL A 76 9.17 -1.28 -8.37
CA VAL A 76 8.38 -1.71 -9.53
C VAL A 76 7.16 -0.82 -9.63
N CYS A 77 6.79 -0.41 -10.85
CA CYS A 77 5.55 0.31 -11.10
C CYS A 77 4.42 -0.69 -11.33
N ASP A 78 3.49 -0.77 -10.39
CA ASP A 78 2.34 -1.66 -10.50
C ASP A 78 1.46 -1.33 -11.73
N GLY A 79 1.29 -0.06 -12.03
CA GLY A 79 0.53 0.37 -13.22
C GLY A 79 1.12 -0.12 -14.54
N ILE A 80 2.46 -0.06 -14.70
CA ILE A 80 3.15 -0.57 -15.89
C ILE A 80 3.17 -2.11 -15.91
N ALA A 81 3.22 -2.75 -14.75
CA ALA A 81 3.23 -4.20 -14.62
C ALA A 81 1.82 -4.84 -14.72
N MET A 82 0.75 -4.03 -14.70
CA MET A 82 -0.63 -4.49 -14.67
C MET A 82 -1.01 -5.26 -15.94
N GLY A 83 -1.76 -6.37 -15.77
CA GLY A 83 -2.32 -7.16 -16.87
C GLY A 83 -1.33 -8.05 -17.61
N HIS A 84 -0.11 -8.24 -17.13
CA HIS A 84 0.87 -9.16 -17.70
C HIS A 84 1.74 -9.83 -16.65
N ILE A 85 2.66 -10.71 -17.07
CA ILE A 85 3.52 -11.52 -16.19
C ILE A 85 4.35 -10.68 -15.20
N GLY A 86 4.68 -9.42 -15.55
CA GLY A 86 5.42 -8.50 -14.71
C GLY A 86 4.76 -8.24 -13.36
N MET A 87 3.42 -8.33 -13.29
CA MET A 87 2.68 -8.07 -12.05
C MET A 87 2.99 -9.07 -10.93
N LYS A 88 3.43 -10.29 -11.26
CA LYS A 88 3.90 -11.29 -10.29
C LYS A 88 5.17 -10.85 -9.56
N TYR A 89 5.94 -9.93 -10.15
CA TYR A 89 7.16 -9.40 -9.55
C TYR A 89 6.93 -8.17 -8.66
N SER A 90 5.71 -7.64 -8.58
CA SER A 90 5.42 -6.48 -7.75
C SER A 90 5.54 -6.81 -6.25
N LEU A 91 4.64 -7.62 -5.68
CA LEU A 91 4.63 -7.88 -4.22
C LEU A 91 5.93 -8.52 -3.72
N VAL A 92 6.53 -9.40 -4.51
CA VAL A 92 7.77 -10.08 -4.12
C VAL A 92 8.94 -9.12 -3.91
N THR A 93 8.89 -7.92 -4.51
CA THR A 93 9.92 -6.89 -4.29
C THR A 93 9.84 -6.25 -2.91
N ARG A 94 8.71 -6.30 -2.20
CA ARG A 94 8.58 -5.74 -0.85
C ARG A 94 9.61 -6.36 0.10
N ASP A 95 9.63 -7.69 0.17
CA ASP A 95 10.57 -8.42 1.03
C ASP A 95 12.01 -8.28 0.51
N LEU A 96 12.22 -8.32 -0.81
CA LEU A 96 13.55 -8.12 -1.41
C LEU A 96 14.11 -6.72 -1.11
N ILE A 97 13.28 -5.68 -1.10
CA ILE A 97 13.66 -4.32 -0.71
C ILE A 97 14.08 -4.29 0.76
N ALA A 98 13.29 -4.93 1.63
CA ALA A 98 13.61 -5.03 3.04
C ALA A 98 14.95 -5.74 3.26
N ASP A 99 15.15 -6.91 2.67
CA ASP A 99 16.35 -7.75 2.80
C ASP A 99 17.60 -7.04 2.26
N SER A 100 17.52 -6.45 1.07
CA SER A 100 18.66 -5.77 0.46
C SER A 100 19.04 -4.49 1.20
N THR A 101 18.07 -3.74 1.72
CA THR A 101 18.33 -2.55 2.53
C THR A 101 18.96 -2.92 3.87
N GLU A 102 18.45 -3.95 4.54
CA GLU A 102 19.02 -4.49 5.78
C GLU A 102 20.49 -4.90 5.57
N ALA A 103 20.74 -5.73 4.54
CA ALA A 103 22.09 -6.18 4.22
C ALA A 103 23.06 -5.02 3.97
N MET A 104 22.63 -4.01 3.21
CA MET A 104 23.44 -2.83 2.90
C MET A 104 23.77 -2.01 4.15
N VAL A 105 22.79 -1.78 5.01
CA VAL A 105 22.95 -0.97 6.23
C VAL A 105 23.80 -1.67 7.26
N LEU A 106 23.59 -2.97 7.48
CA LEU A 106 24.39 -3.75 8.45
C LEU A 106 25.85 -3.91 8.02
N ALA A 107 26.10 -4.05 6.70
CA ALA A 107 27.44 -4.16 6.16
C ALA A 107 28.26 -2.87 6.31
N HIS A 108 27.65 -1.69 6.29
CA HIS A 108 28.36 -0.40 6.22
C HIS A 108 28.24 0.47 7.47
N GLY A 109 27.39 0.12 8.45
CA GLY A 109 27.36 0.73 9.78
C GLY A 109 26.96 2.20 9.83
N PHE A 110 25.78 2.56 9.30
CA PHE A 110 25.24 3.92 9.38
C PHE A 110 24.71 4.27 10.78
N ASP A 111 24.84 5.53 11.20
CA ASP A 111 24.34 6.05 12.48
C ASP A 111 22.84 6.38 12.44
N GLY A 112 22.31 6.72 11.28
CA GLY A 112 20.90 7.00 11.03
C GLY A 112 20.54 6.84 9.56
N LEU A 113 19.25 6.84 9.25
CA LEU A 113 18.74 6.55 7.92
C LEU A 113 17.67 7.56 7.50
N VAL A 114 17.71 7.99 6.24
CA VAL A 114 16.58 8.63 5.58
C VAL A 114 16.12 7.72 4.45
N MET A 115 14.88 7.24 4.55
CA MET A 115 14.25 6.37 3.56
C MET A 115 13.43 7.22 2.58
N ILE A 116 13.68 7.08 1.27
CA ILE A 116 13.01 7.86 0.23
C ILE A 116 12.25 6.93 -0.72
N PRO A 117 11.08 6.39 -0.28
CA PRO A 117 10.19 5.59 -1.12
C PRO A 117 9.17 6.45 -1.87
N ASN A 118 8.35 5.79 -2.72
CA ASN A 118 7.09 6.38 -3.18
C ASN A 118 6.04 5.36 -3.66
N CYS A 119 6.41 4.21 -4.23
CA CYS A 119 5.46 3.26 -4.82
C CYS A 119 5.01 2.16 -3.85
N ASP A 120 4.04 1.38 -4.32
CA ASP A 120 3.18 0.45 -3.58
C ASP A 120 3.92 -0.52 -2.67
N LYS A 121 5.01 -1.13 -3.14
CA LYS A 121 5.77 -2.16 -2.40
C LYS A 121 7.05 -1.61 -1.80
N ASN A 122 7.51 -0.49 -2.34
CA ASN A 122 8.72 0.17 -1.90
C ASN A 122 8.53 0.84 -0.52
N VAL A 123 7.39 1.51 -0.28
CA VAL A 123 7.07 2.10 1.03
C VAL A 123 7.03 1.06 2.14
N PRO A 124 6.20 -0.01 2.05
CA PRO A 124 6.15 -1.02 3.11
C PRO A 124 7.45 -1.82 3.23
N GLY A 125 8.16 -2.08 2.13
CA GLY A 125 9.46 -2.77 2.16
C GLY A 125 10.50 -2.00 2.96
N LEU A 126 10.58 -0.68 2.80
CA LEU A 126 11.49 0.16 3.58
C LEU A 126 11.03 0.34 5.04
N LEU A 127 9.71 0.34 5.32
CA LEU A 127 9.21 0.30 6.70
C LEU A 127 9.58 -0.99 7.41
N MET A 128 9.48 -2.14 6.73
CA MET A 128 9.97 -3.43 7.24
C MET A 128 11.49 -3.38 7.54
N ALA A 129 12.29 -2.84 6.61
CA ALA A 129 13.72 -2.67 6.83
C ALA A 129 14.03 -1.76 8.04
N ALA A 130 13.31 -0.64 8.17
CA ALA A 130 13.47 0.28 9.30
C ALA A 130 13.18 -0.41 10.65
N ALA A 131 12.13 -1.25 10.71
CA ALA A 131 11.76 -2.03 11.88
C ALA A 131 12.85 -3.05 12.27
N ARG A 132 13.36 -3.81 11.28
CA ARG A 132 14.43 -4.79 11.49
C ARG A 132 15.74 -4.16 11.98
N LEU A 133 16.14 -3.07 11.33
CA LEU A 133 17.37 -2.34 11.62
C LEU A 133 17.33 -1.62 12.97
N ASN A 134 16.16 -1.15 13.37
CA ASN A 134 15.92 -0.41 14.59
C ASN A 134 16.95 0.69 14.87
N LYS A 135 17.24 1.50 13.85
CA LYS A 135 18.11 2.68 13.91
C LYS A 135 17.30 3.96 13.87
N PRO A 136 17.86 5.11 14.26
CA PRO A 136 17.25 6.42 14.03
C PRO A 136 16.92 6.57 12.54
N THR A 137 15.63 6.62 12.22
CA THR A 137 15.14 6.57 10.83
C THR A 137 13.98 7.54 10.63
N ILE A 138 13.99 8.23 9.49
CA ILE A 138 12.88 9.08 9.03
C ILE A 138 12.56 8.79 7.56
N PHE A 139 11.30 8.98 7.19
CA PHE A 139 10.81 8.81 5.83
C PHE A 139 10.48 10.15 5.19
N VAL A 140 10.76 10.25 3.90
CA VAL A 140 10.25 11.30 3.03
C VAL A 140 9.89 10.69 1.69
N SER A 141 8.61 10.64 1.36
CA SER A 141 8.15 10.03 0.11
C SER A 141 8.28 10.98 -1.09
N GLY A 142 8.24 10.40 -2.29
CA GLY A 142 8.29 11.15 -3.54
C GLY A 142 7.09 12.08 -3.76
N GLY A 143 5.97 11.81 -3.11
CA GLY A 143 4.72 12.55 -3.22
C GLY A 143 3.81 12.06 -4.36
N PRO A 144 2.48 12.35 -4.29
CA PRO A 144 1.51 12.02 -5.32
C PRO A 144 1.66 12.91 -6.56
N MET A 145 1.28 12.38 -7.74
CA MET A 145 1.06 13.20 -8.93
C MET A 145 -0.23 14.03 -8.79
N LEU A 146 -0.33 15.08 -9.58
CA LEU A 146 -1.59 15.83 -9.74
C LEU A 146 -2.61 14.97 -10.51
N ALA A 147 -3.89 15.22 -10.28
CA ALA A 147 -4.96 14.62 -11.08
C ALA A 147 -4.90 15.13 -12.53
N GLY A 148 -5.13 14.22 -13.49
CA GLY A 148 -5.32 14.60 -14.88
C GLY A 148 -6.66 15.30 -15.13
N ARG A 149 -6.87 15.77 -16.35
CA ARG A 149 -8.14 16.37 -16.77
C ARG A 149 -8.51 15.96 -18.19
N VAL A 150 -9.67 15.30 -18.31
CA VAL A 150 -10.25 14.90 -19.60
C VAL A 150 -11.69 15.40 -19.65
N GLY A 151 -12.06 16.12 -20.70
CA GLY A 151 -13.40 16.68 -20.83
C GLY A 151 -13.83 17.60 -19.68
N GLY A 152 -12.87 18.30 -19.02
CA GLY A 152 -13.13 19.17 -17.87
C GLY A 152 -13.20 18.47 -16.51
N HIS A 153 -13.23 17.14 -16.47
CA HIS A 153 -13.29 16.34 -15.23
C HIS A 153 -11.89 15.90 -14.80
N LYS A 154 -11.65 15.85 -13.48
CA LYS A 154 -10.44 15.25 -12.91
C LYS A 154 -10.40 13.75 -13.23
N THR A 155 -9.21 13.24 -13.54
CA THR A 155 -8.96 11.84 -13.89
C THR A 155 -7.73 11.29 -13.18
N SER A 156 -7.62 9.98 -13.16
CA SER A 156 -6.47 9.25 -12.63
C SER A 156 -6.25 7.97 -13.44
N LEU A 157 -5.23 7.20 -13.11
CA LEU A 157 -4.92 5.94 -13.78
C LEU A 157 -6.13 4.99 -13.83
N SER A 158 -6.99 4.95 -12.78
CA SER A 158 -8.22 4.14 -12.83
C SER A 158 -9.17 4.59 -13.94
N SER A 159 -9.28 5.90 -14.18
CA SER A 159 -10.10 6.44 -15.28
C SER A 159 -9.56 6.00 -16.66
N MET A 160 -8.23 5.84 -16.80
CA MET A 160 -7.64 5.31 -18.02
C MET A 160 -8.03 3.84 -18.26
N PHE A 161 -7.98 2.99 -17.21
CA PHE A 161 -8.41 1.59 -17.32
C PHE A 161 -9.91 1.48 -17.61
N GLU A 162 -10.74 2.32 -17.01
CA GLU A 162 -12.18 2.41 -17.32
C GLU A 162 -12.41 2.85 -18.77
N ALA A 163 -11.65 3.84 -19.27
CA ALA A 163 -11.71 4.29 -20.66
C ALA A 163 -11.27 3.18 -21.64
N GLN A 164 -10.26 2.40 -21.30
CA GLN A 164 -9.86 1.23 -22.09
C GLN A 164 -10.99 0.19 -22.16
N GLY A 165 -11.68 -0.07 -21.06
CA GLY A 165 -12.86 -0.93 -21.02
C GLY A 165 -14.02 -0.39 -21.88
N ALA A 166 -14.27 0.92 -21.82
CA ALA A 166 -15.28 1.59 -22.64
C ALA A 166 -14.93 1.56 -24.14
N TYR A 167 -13.65 1.70 -24.49
CA TYR A 167 -13.17 1.57 -25.85
C TYR A 167 -13.39 0.13 -26.39
N ALA A 168 -13.00 -0.89 -25.61
CA ALA A 168 -13.23 -2.29 -25.97
C ALA A 168 -14.74 -2.62 -26.16
N ALA A 169 -15.62 -1.91 -25.45
CA ALA A 169 -17.07 -2.01 -25.59
C ALA A 169 -17.64 -1.13 -26.72
N GLY A 170 -16.81 -0.42 -27.48
CA GLY A 170 -17.24 0.46 -28.59
C GLY A 170 -17.98 1.75 -28.14
N LYS A 171 -17.83 2.14 -26.87
CA LYS A 171 -18.52 3.34 -26.30
C LYS A 171 -17.73 4.63 -26.53
N ILE A 172 -16.44 4.56 -26.77
CA ILE A 172 -15.56 5.69 -27.14
C ILE A 172 -14.71 5.29 -28.35
N ASP A 173 -14.26 6.29 -29.11
CA ASP A 173 -13.43 6.16 -30.30
C ASP A 173 -11.94 6.31 -29.98
N ASP A 174 -11.10 6.16 -31.01
CA ASP A 174 -9.62 6.27 -30.93
C ASP A 174 -9.19 7.66 -30.44
N GLU A 175 -9.84 8.74 -30.92
CA GLU A 175 -9.51 10.12 -30.54
C GLU A 175 -9.75 10.35 -29.04
N LYS A 176 -10.87 9.86 -28.52
CA LYS A 176 -11.19 9.98 -27.10
C LYS A 176 -10.28 9.13 -26.23
N LEU A 177 -9.93 7.94 -26.67
CA LEU A 177 -8.97 7.09 -25.97
C LEU A 177 -7.59 7.77 -25.88
N GLU A 178 -7.09 8.34 -26.98
CA GLU A 178 -5.81 9.06 -27.03
C GLU A 178 -5.81 10.32 -26.16
N GLU A 179 -6.96 11.01 -26.04
CA GLU A 179 -7.13 12.10 -25.09
C GLU A 179 -6.90 11.63 -23.64
N PHE A 180 -7.44 10.46 -23.26
CA PHE A 180 -7.17 9.86 -21.93
C PHE A 180 -5.69 9.51 -21.77
N VAL A 181 -5.07 8.86 -22.75
CA VAL A 181 -3.65 8.49 -22.71
C VAL A 181 -2.77 9.71 -22.44
N SER A 182 -3.01 10.81 -23.15
CA SER A 182 -2.15 12.00 -23.06
C SER A 182 -2.37 12.86 -21.81
N LYS A 183 -3.56 12.79 -21.17
CA LYS A 183 -3.95 13.77 -20.13
C LYS A 183 -4.18 13.18 -18.75
N THR A 184 -4.27 11.85 -18.60
CA THR A 184 -4.66 11.21 -17.33
C THR A 184 -3.57 11.28 -16.26
N CYS A 185 -2.30 11.16 -16.65
CA CYS A 185 -1.14 11.19 -15.73
C CYS A 185 -0.22 12.38 -16.08
N PRO A 186 -0.55 13.61 -15.61
CA PRO A 186 0.07 14.83 -16.14
C PRO A 186 1.44 15.16 -15.54
N THR A 187 1.82 14.55 -14.40
CA THR A 187 3.06 14.87 -13.68
C THR A 187 3.76 13.61 -13.16
N CYS A 188 5.02 13.75 -12.73
CA CYS A 188 5.66 12.75 -11.91
C CYS A 188 4.95 12.62 -10.55
N GLY A 189 5.20 11.54 -9.83
CA GLY A 189 4.61 11.23 -8.53
C GLY A 189 3.96 9.85 -8.51
N SER A 190 3.58 9.38 -7.32
CA SER A 190 2.70 8.22 -7.17
C SER A 190 1.31 8.53 -7.72
N CYS A 191 0.40 7.56 -7.78
CA CYS A 191 -0.95 7.78 -8.29
C CYS A 191 -1.65 8.98 -7.62
N SER A 192 -2.57 9.66 -8.34
CA SER A 192 -3.28 10.83 -7.80
C SER A 192 -4.43 10.51 -6.84
N GLY A 193 -4.92 9.25 -6.79
CA GLY A 193 -5.99 8.81 -5.89
C GLY A 193 -5.48 8.11 -4.63
N MET A 194 -6.40 7.70 -3.74
CA MET A 194 -6.09 6.92 -2.53
C MET A 194 -5.94 5.43 -2.88
N TYR A 195 -4.91 5.16 -3.69
CA TYR A 195 -4.48 3.82 -4.06
C TYR A 195 -3.37 3.36 -3.11
N THR A 196 -2.73 2.23 -3.37
CA THR A 196 -1.82 1.59 -2.42
C THR A 196 -0.62 2.48 -2.04
N ALA A 197 0.04 3.11 -3.02
CA ALA A 197 1.19 3.99 -2.76
C ALA A 197 0.84 5.12 -1.79
N ASN A 198 -0.24 5.85 -2.06
CA ASN A 198 -0.67 6.97 -1.24
C ASN A 198 -1.24 6.52 0.11
N SER A 199 -1.94 5.37 0.15
CA SER A 199 -2.35 4.75 1.41
C SER A 199 -1.15 4.53 2.32
N MET A 200 -0.09 3.87 1.82
CA MET A 200 1.10 3.60 2.62
C MET A 200 1.91 4.85 2.94
N ASN A 201 1.96 5.85 2.04
CA ASN A 201 2.61 7.14 2.33
C ASN A 201 1.87 7.92 3.44
N CYS A 202 0.53 7.92 3.43
CA CYS A 202 -0.28 8.51 4.51
C CYS A 202 -0.10 7.74 5.82
N LEU A 203 -0.15 6.41 5.79
CA LEU A 203 0.04 5.59 6.98
C LEU A 203 1.46 5.68 7.55
N THR A 204 2.48 5.94 6.73
CA THR A 204 3.85 6.27 7.20
C THR A 204 3.87 7.54 8.05
N GLU A 205 3.09 8.55 7.66
CA GLU A 205 2.92 9.79 8.44
C GLU A 205 2.17 9.53 9.75
N VAL A 206 1.10 8.71 9.72
CA VAL A 206 0.33 8.32 10.92
C VAL A 206 1.16 7.48 11.90
N LEU A 207 1.96 6.53 11.38
CA LEU A 207 2.91 5.75 12.18
C LEU A 207 3.95 6.62 12.90
N GLY A 208 4.05 7.90 12.54
CA GLY A 208 5.02 8.81 13.10
C GLY A 208 6.41 8.74 12.44
N MET A 209 6.56 8.01 11.34
CA MET A 209 7.85 7.84 10.65
C MET A 209 8.13 8.93 9.61
N GLY A 210 7.15 9.74 9.23
CA GLY A 210 7.26 10.88 8.31
C GLY A 210 6.79 12.18 8.93
N LEU A 211 7.29 13.31 8.43
CA LEU A 211 6.84 14.64 8.83
C LEU A 211 5.47 14.95 8.23
N ARG A 212 4.77 15.95 8.82
CA ARG A 212 3.47 16.44 8.32
C ARG A 212 3.53 16.76 6.84
N GLY A 213 2.60 16.19 6.07
CA GLY A 213 2.51 16.35 4.63
C GLY A 213 3.31 15.31 3.84
N ASN A 214 3.96 14.35 4.51
CA ASN A 214 4.67 13.26 3.84
C ASN A 214 3.79 12.52 2.84
N GLY A 215 2.56 12.20 3.22
CA GLY A 215 1.63 11.44 2.39
C GLY A 215 0.90 12.27 1.33
N THR A 216 0.80 13.60 1.47
CA THR A 216 -0.16 14.39 0.70
C THR A 216 0.43 15.50 -0.16
N ILE A 217 1.56 16.10 0.21
CA ILE A 217 2.17 17.17 -0.61
C ILE A 217 2.48 16.63 -2.00
N PRO A 218 1.95 17.23 -3.09
CA PRO A 218 2.24 16.77 -4.44
C PRO A 218 3.74 16.77 -4.78
N ALA A 219 4.15 15.82 -5.61
CA ALA A 219 5.55 15.62 -6.01
C ALA A 219 6.19 16.86 -6.64
N VAL A 220 5.39 17.64 -7.37
CA VAL A 220 5.86 18.82 -8.13
C VAL A 220 5.84 20.12 -7.33
N TYR A 221 5.36 20.11 -6.08
CA TYR A 221 5.31 21.32 -5.27
C TYR A 221 6.66 21.61 -4.61
N SER A 222 7.02 22.89 -4.52
CA SER A 222 8.24 23.33 -3.81
C SER A 222 8.26 22.92 -2.34
N ALA A 223 7.08 22.81 -1.72
CA ALA A 223 6.90 22.31 -0.37
C ALA A 223 7.43 20.88 -0.17
N ARG A 224 7.46 20.03 -1.22
CA ARG A 224 8.06 18.70 -1.19
C ARG A 224 9.58 18.77 -0.99
N ILE A 225 10.23 19.74 -1.61
CA ILE A 225 11.68 19.98 -1.45
C ILE A 225 12.01 20.55 -0.06
N ASP A 226 11.16 21.46 0.46
CA ASP A 226 11.31 21.94 1.85
C ASP A 226 11.18 20.79 2.85
N LEU A 227 10.15 19.94 2.69
CA LEU A 227 9.94 18.75 3.52
C LEU A 227 11.17 17.83 3.52
N ALA A 228 11.75 17.60 2.33
CA ALA A 228 12.94 16.76 2.17
C ALA A 228 14.15 17.30 2.95
N LYS A 229 14.41 18.60 2.87
CA LYS A 229 15.47 19.25 3.66
C LYS A 229 15.21 19.13 5.16
N ARG A 230 13.96 19.37 5.60
CA ARG A 230 13.57 19.22 7.01
C ARG A 230 13.74 17.79 7.50
N ALA A 231 13.40 16.79 6.71
CA ALA A 231 13.63 15.38 7.05
C ALA A 231 15.13 15.09 7.21
N GLY A 232 15.97 15.62 6.33
CA GLY A 232 17.43 15.53 6.44
C GLY A 232 18.00 16.19 7.70
N MET A 233 17.43 17.32 8.12
CA MET A 233 17.81 17.93 9.42
C MET A 233 17.27 17.11 10.60
N GLN A 234 16.05 16.60 10.50
CA GLN A 234 15.38 15.92 11.61
C GLN A 234 16.01 14.56 11.94
N VAL A 235 16.55 13.81 10.97
CA VAL A 235 17.26 12.55 11.27
C VAL A 235 18.44 12.80 12.21
N MET A 236 19.11 13.94 12.12
CA MET A 236 20.22 14.29 13.00
C MET A 236 19.75 14.49 14.46
N GLU A 237 18.54 15.01 14.67
CA GLU A 237 17.94 15.10 16.02
C GLU A 237 17.56 13.71 16.55
N LEU A 238 17.07 12.80 15.69
CA LEU A 238 16.82 11.41 16.07
C LEU A 238 18.10 10.70 16.49
N VAL A 239 19.20 10.88 15.75
CA VAL A 239 20.53 10.32 16.09
C VAL A 239 21.03 10.86 17.43
N LYS A 240 20.94 12.19 17.66
CA LYS A 240 21.36 12.82 18.93
C LYS A 240 20.57 12.30 20.13
N LYS A 241 19.27 12.10 19.97
CA LYS A 241 18.37 11.62 21.03
C LYS A 241 18.32 10.10 21.13
N ASN A 242 18.93 9.38 20.18
CA ASN A 242 18.87 7.93 20.03
C ASN A 242 17.42 7.39 19.95
N ILE A 243 16.57 8.10 19.22
CA ILE A 243 15.19 7.67 18.94
C ILE A 243 15.21 6.77 17.70
N CYS A 244 14.96 5.49 17.91
CA CYS A 244 15.01 4.46 16.86
C CYS A 244 13.63 4.13 16.29
N ALA A 245 13.60 3.39 15.19
CA ALA A 245 12.36 3.08 14.47
C ALA A 245 11.32 2.37 15.34
N ARG A 246 11.72 1.43 16.20
CA ARG A 246 10.79 0.69 17.09
C ARG A 246 10.32 1.49 18.30
N ASP A 247 11.01 2.59 18.66
CA ASP A 247 10.50 3.52 19.66
C ASP A 247 9.27 4.28 19.15
N ILE A 248 9.12 4.37 17.81
CA ILE A 248 8.04 5.05 17.10
C ILE A 248 6.97 4.05 16.65
N MET A 249 7.37 2.97 15.96
CA MET A 249 6.46 1.96 15.40
C MET A 249 6.01 0.96 16.47
N THR A 250 5.34 1.45 17.51
CA THR A 250 4.78 0.66 18.60
C THR A 250 3.42 0.04 18.22
N LYS A 251 2.89 -0.83 19.08
CA LYS A 251 1.54 -1.39 18.93
C LYS A 251 0.48 -0.29 18.82
N GLU A 252 0.61 0.76 19.62
CA GLU A 252 -0.31 1.91 19.63
C GLU A 252 -0.20 2.74 18.36
N ALA A 253 1.00 2.89 17.79
CA ALA A 253 1.20 3.57 16.51
C ALA A 253 0.61 2.76 15.34
N ILE A 254 0.73 1.44 15.36
CA ILE A 254 0.10 0.53 14.38
C ILE A 254 -1.43 0.58 14.50
N TYR A 255 -1.95 0.62 15.73
CA TYR A 255 -3.38 0.84 15.97
C TYR A 255 -3.86 2.18 15.38
N ASN A 256 -3.11 3.26 15.58
CA ASN A 256 -3.42 4.56 14.99
C ASN A 256 -3.41 4.52 13.46
N ALA A 257 -2.45 3.80 12.87
CA ALA A 257 -2.38 3.61 11.41
C ALA A 257 -3.63 2.89 10.90
N LEU A 258 -4.08 1.83 11.59
CA LEU A 258 -5.28 1.09 11.23
C LEU A 258 -6.55 1.94 11.40
N ALA A 259 -6.63 2.78 12.45
CA ALA A 259 -7.74 3.72 12.65
C ALA A 259 -7.79 4.79 11.53
N ALA A 260 -6.65 5.35 11.16
CA ALA A 260 -6.56 6.31 10.07
C ALA A 260 -6.88 5.67 8.70
N ASP A 261 -6.50 4.40 8.50
CA ASP A 261 -6.84 3.60 7.33
C ASP A 261 -8.37 3.53 7.12
N MET A 262 -9.12 3.25 8.21
CA MET A 262 -10.58 3.21 8.19
C MET A 262 -11.18 4.58 7.82
N ALA A 263 -10.64 5.65 8.37
CA ALA A 263 -11.13 7.02 8.15
C ALA A 263 -10.83 7.55 6.74
N LEU A 264 -9.63 7.27 6.23
CA LEU A 264 -9.19 7.68 4.89
C LEU A 264 -9.81 6.83 3.77
N GLY A 265 -10.27 5.61 4.08
CA GLY A 265 -10.70 4.65 3.06
C GLY A 265 -9.55 4.23 2.15
N CYS A 266 -8.47 3.77 2.75
CA CYS A 266 -7.27 3.35 2.05
C CYS A 266 -7.47 2.14 1.13
N SER A 267 -6.41 1.71 0.48
CA SER A 267 -6.39 0.48 -0.33
C SER A 267 -6.47 -0.77 0.57
N THR A 268 -7.15 -1.82 0.12
CA THR A 268 -7.16 -3.14 0.79
C THR A 268 -5.78 -3.69 1.09
N TYR A 269 -4.74 -3.19 0.41
CA TYR A 269 -3.35 -3.62 0.61
C TYR A 269 -2.75 -3.19 1.94
N SER A 270 -3.33 -2.21 2.62
CA SER A 270 -2.99 -1.91 4.01
C SER A 270 -3.16 -3.17 4.87
N MET A 271 -4.17 -4.01 4.59
CA MET A 271 -4.42 -5.30 5.26
C MET A 271 -3.39 -6.39 4.90
N LEU A 272 -2.50 -6.12 3.97
CA LEU A 272 -1.35 -6.97 3.64
C LEU A 272 -0.05 -6.38 4.19
N HIS A 273 0.08 -5.05 4.15
CA HIS A 273 1.32 -4.37 4.49
C HIS A 273 1.44 -4.04 5.98
N LEU A 274 0.35 -3.66 6.66
CA LEU A 274 0.38 -3.43 8.11
C LEU A 274 0.71 -4.72 8.89
N PRO A 275 0.13 -5.90 8.60
CA PRO A 275 0.57 -7.15 9.20
C PRO A 275 2.06 -7.46 8.98
N ALA A 276 2.57 -7.19 7.76
CA ALA A 276 3.98 -7.41 7.45
C ALA A 276 4.91 -6.48 8.25
N ILE A 277 4.54 -5.21 8.39
CA ILE A 277 5.28 -4.23 9.20
C ILE A 277 5.20 -4.58 10.69
N ALA A 278 4.02 -4.95 11.18
CA ALA A 278 3.80 -5.36 12.56
C ALA A 278 4.65 -6.59 12.93
N ASN A 279 4.75 -7.58 12.03
CA ASN A 279 5.63 -8.74 12.20
C ASN A 279 7.10 -8.33 12.41
N GLU A 280 7.60 -7.35 11.66
CA GLU A 280 8.97 -6.86 11.81
C GLU A 280 9.17 -6.02 13.09
N CYS A 281 8.09 -5.48 13.64
CA CYS A 281 8.09 -4.77 14.92
C CYS A 281 7.89 -5.68 16.15
N ASP A 282 7.72 -7.00 15.98
CA ASP A 282 7.30 -7.95 17.03
C ASP A 282 5.94 -7.58 17.65
N VAL A 283 5.03 -7.00 16.85
CA VAL A 283 3.68 -6.62 17.26
C VAL A 283 2.69 -7.62 16.69
N GLU A 284 1.86 -8.19 17.56
CA GLU A 284 0.77 -9.07 17.14
C GLU A 284 -0.29 -8.26 16.35
N PHE A 285 -0.62 -8.74 15.17
CA PHE A 285 -1.65 -8.18 14.30
C PHE A 285 -2.48 -9.30 13.71
N ASN A 286 -3.79 -9.17 13.78
CA ASN A 286 -4.74 -10.03 13.07
C ASN A 286 -5.75 -9.18 12.29
N LEU A 287 -6.36 -9.76 11.27
CA LEU A 287 -7.30 -9.05 10.41
C LEU A 287 -8.62 -8.68 11.12
N ASP A 288 -8.99 -9.35 12.22
CA ASP A 288 -10.21 -9.03 13.00
C ASP A 288 -10.12 -7.63 13.63
N MET A 289 -8.91 -7.18 13.96
CA MET A 289 -8.67 -5.81 14.45
C MET A 289 -9.21 -4.75 13.47
N ALA A 290 -9.18 -5.03 12.16
CA ALA A 290 -9.73 -4.14 11.14
C ALA A 290 -11.25 -4.01 11.28
N ASN A 291 -11.97 -5.11 11.50
CA ASN A 291 -13.43 -5.09 11.70
C ASN A 291 -13.81 -4.39 13.00
N GLU A 292 -13.07 -4.64 14.10
CA GLU A 292 -13.29 -3.97 15.38
C GLU A 292 -13.13 -2.45 15.26
N LEU A 293 -12.11 -2.00 14.53
CA LEU A 293 -11.89 -0.59 14.29
C LEU A 293 -12.86 -0.02 13.26
N SER A 294 -13.17 -0.74 12.19
CA SER A 294 -14.16 -0.34 11.20
C SER A 294 -15.54 -0.08 11.82
N ALA A 295 -15.91 -0.83 12.86
CA ALA A 295 -17.16 -0.62 13.60
C ALA A 295 -17.18 0.68 14.44
N LYS A 296 -16.01 1.22 14.81
CA LYS A 296 -15.87 2.37 15.73
C LYS A 296 -15.42 3.65 15.00
N VAL A 297 -14.59 3.49 13.98
CA VAL A 297 -13.97 4.60 13.24
C VAL A 297 -14.77 4.86 11.98
N PRO A 298 -15.39 6.05 11.85
CA PRO A 298 -16.16 6.40 10.66
C PRO A 298 -15.24 6.68 9.46
N ASN A 299 -15.78 6.52 8.24
CA ASN A 299 -15.10 6.93 7.03
C ASN A 299 -15.29 8.45 6.80
N LEU A 300 -14.21 9.19 6.80
CA LEU A 300 -14.20 10.66 6.71
C LEU A 300 -13.81 11.19 5.33
N CYS A 301 -13.24 10.35 4.45
CA CYS A 301 -12.73 10.77 3.16
C CYS A 301 -13.22 9.84 2.05
N HIS A 302 -13.74 10.42 0.96
CA HIS A 302 -14.08 9.71 -0.27
C HIS A 302 -13.17 10.16 -1.41
N LEU A 303 -11.89 9.75 -1.35
CA LEU A 303 -10.96 10.02 -2.45
C LEU A 303 -11.12 8.97 -3.57
N ALA A 304 -10.72 9.33 -4.79
CA ALA A 304 -10.71 8.39 -5.90
C ALA A 304 -10.02 7.06 -5.52
N PRO A 305 -10.63 5.89 -5.81
CA PRO A 305 -11.79 5.63 -6.66
C PRO A 305 -13.15 5.74 -5.95
N ALA A 306 -13.21 5.89 -4.63
CA ALA A 306 -14.46 5.92 -3.85
C ALA A 306 -15.28 7.21 -4.09
N GLY A 307 -14.63 8.30 -4.48
CA GLY A 307 -15.26 9.60 -4.72
C GLY A 307 -14.52 10.48 -5.73
N PRO A 308 -14.94 11.72 -5.90
CA PRO A 308 -14.43 12.62 -6.94
C PRO A 308 -13.19 13.42 -6.53
N THR A 309 -12.73 13.31 -5.28
CA THR A 309 -11.60 14.05 -4.73
C THR A 309 -10.29 13.26 -4.87
N TYR A 310 -9.16 13.95 -4.88
CA TYR A 310 -7.83 13.39 -5.14
C TYR A 310 -6.85 13.78 -4.01
N MET A 311 -5.62 13.31 -4.08
CA MET A 311 -4.61 13.56 -3.06
C MET A 311 -4.25 15.04 -2.92
N GLU A 312 -4.26 15.80 -4.02
CA GLU A 312 -4.07 17.25 -3.99
C GLU A 312 -5.17 17.95 -3.18
N ASP A 313 -6.42 17.51 -3.33
CA ASP A 313 -7.56 18.06 -2.58
C ASP A 313 -7.42 17.75 -1.07
N LEU A 314 -7.00 16.52 -0.73
CA LEU A 314 -6.73 16.14 0.66
C LEU A 314 -5.61 17.01 1.26
N ASN A 315 -4.54 17.28 0.49
CA ASN A 315 -3.45 18.15 0.94
C ASN A 315 -3.96 19.57 1.26
N GLU A 316 -4.78 20.14 0.39
CA GLU A 316 -5.35 21.49 0.55
C GLU A 316 -6.37 21.55 1.69
N ALA A 317 -7.09 20.45 1.95
CA ALA A 317 -8.02 20.33 3.07
C ALA A 317 -7.34 20.22 4.46
N GLY A 318 -6.01 20.13 4.51
CA GLY A 318 -5.24 20.03 5.76
C GLY A 318 -4.49 18.72 5.93
N GLY A 319 -4.58 17.80 4.97
CA GLY A 319 -3.81 16.57 4.89
C GLY A 319 -4.18 15.54 5.96
N VAL A 320 -3.27 14.59 6.16
CA VAL A 320 -3.44 13.50 7.12
C VAL A 320 -3.65 14.01 8.54
N TYR A 321 -2.94 15.07 8.95
CA TYR A 321 -3.07 15.63 10.31
C TYR A 321 -4.46 16.20 10.58
N ALA A 322 -5.15 16.76 9.58
CA ALA A 322 -6.53 17.20 9.75
C ALA A 322 -7.48 16.01 10.00
N VAL A 323 -7.28 14.87 9.32
CA VAL A 323 -8.04 13.64 9.56
C VAL A 323 -7.77 13.10 10.97
N LEU A 324 -6.50 13.06 11.40
CA LEU A 324 -6.13 12.64 12.76
C LEU A 324 -6.72 13.57 13.83
N LYS A 325 -6.79 14.88 13.54
CA LYS A 325 -7.45 15.85 14.42
C LYS A 325 -8.93 15.55 14.57
N GLU A 326 -9.63 15.22 13.49
CA GLU A 326 -11.04 14.80 13.56
C GLU A 326 -11.21 13.53 14.41
N LEU A 327 -10.39 12.49 14.19
CA LEU A 327 -10.42 11.25 14.97
C LEU A 327 -10.14 11.48 16.47
N SER A 328 -9.26 12.42 16.79
CA SER A 328 -8.91 12.73 18.18
C SER A 328 -10.08 13.29 18.99
N LYS A 329 -11.06 13.94 18.36
CA LYS A 329 -12.27 14.47 19.01
C LYS A 329 -13.13 13.40 19.69
N LYS A 330 -13.02 12.13 19.22
CA LYS A 330 -13.76 10.97 19.76
C LYS A 330 -12.85 9.98 20.49
N ASN A 331 -11.62 10.37 20.83
CA ASN A 331 -10.63 9.50 21.48
C ASN A 331 -10.36 8.17 20.70
N LEU A 332 -10.34 8.25 19.38
CA LEU A 332 -10.11 7.10 18.50
C LEU A 332 -8.62 6.82 18.22
N LEU A 333 -7.72 7.61 18.81
CA LEU A 333 -6.28 7.53 18.63
C LEU A 333 -5.53 7.50 19.96
N ASN A 334 -4.37 6.86 19.96
CA ASN A 334 -3.38 6.92 21.03
C ASN A 334 -2.49 8.15 20.79
N LEU A 335 -2.74 9.25 21.49
CA LEU A 335 -2.09 10.54 21.25
C LEU A 335 -0.68 10.66 21.84
N ASP A 336 -0.33 9.80 22.80
CA ASP A 336 0.95 9.85 23.52
C ASP A 336 2.08 9.11 22.78
N VAL A 337 1.80 8.49 21.61
CA VAL A 337 2.82 7.80 20.82
C VAL A 337 3.89 8.77 20.33
N LEU A 338 5.15 8.38 20.46
CA LEU A 338 6.31 9.12 19.96
C LEU A 338 6.34 9.13 18.43
N THR A 339 6.84 10.22 17.85
CA THR A 339 7.02 10.34 16.41
C THR A 339 8.44 10.76 16.04
N CYS A 340 8.76 10.71 14.76
CA CYS A 340 10.06 11.15 14.22
C CYS A 340 10.37 12.65 14.47
N THR A 341 9.40 13.46 14.92
CA THR A 341 9.65 14.83 15.36
C THR A 341 10.30 14.90 16.75
N GLY A 342 10.32 13.78 17.48
CA GLY A 342 10.72 13.73 18.88
C GLY A 342 9.65 14.29 19.83
N LYS A 343 8.43 14.48 19.34
CA LYS A 343 7.21 14.86 20.05
C LYS A 343 6.16 13.76 19.92
N THR A 344 5.12 13.85 20.74
CA THR A 344 3.97 12.94 20.64
C THR A 344 3.10 13.28 19.42
N LEU A 345 2.25 12.32 19.02
CA LEU A 345 1.26 12.53 17.97
C LEU A 345 0.29 13.67 18.36
N GLY A 346 -0.15 13.69 19.62
CA GLY A 346 -1.05 14.71 20.13
C GLY A 346 -0.48 16.13 20.02
N GLU A 347 0.81 16.30 20.35
CA GLU A 347 1.52 17.58 20.18
C GLU A 347 1.62 17.98 18.71
N ASN A 348 1.86 17.03 17.81
CA ASN A 348 2.02 17.30 16.39
C ASN A 348 0.72 17.71 15.70
N ILE A 349 -0.43 17.15 16.11
CA ILE A 349 -1.74 17.48 15.52
C ILE A 349 -2.48 18.61 16.27
N ALA A 350 -1.88 19.21 17.29
CA ALA A 350 -2.55 20.21 18.14
C ALA A 350 -3.09 21.40 17.33
N ASP A 351 -2.31 21.88 16.37
CA ASP A 351 -2.61 23.02 15.49
C ASP A 351 -3.23 22.61 14.14
N ALA A 352 -3.50 21.31 13.94
CA ALA A 352 -4.10 20.85 12.70
C ALA A 352 -5.56 21.30 12.59
N VAL A 353 -5.95 21.74 11.39
CA VAL A 353 -7.29 22.25 11.10
C VAL A 353 -7.79 21.57 9.82
N ASN A 354 -9.05 21.16 9.84
CA ASN A 354 -9.78 20.76 8.64
C ASN A 354 -10.25 22.04 7.92
N LEU A 355 -9.74 22.25 6.72
CA LEU A 355 -9.98 23.45 5.92
C LEU A 355 -11.11 23.28 4.89
N ASP A 356 -11.53 22.02 4.62
CA ASP A 356 -12.60 21.72 3.66
C ASP A 356 -13.39 20.46 4.08
N ASN A 357 -14.59 20.69 4.60
CA ASN A 357 -15.50 19.65 5.04
C ASN A 357 -16.16 18.86 3.87
N THR A 358 -15.92 19.24 2.64
CA THR A 358 -16.35 18.44 1.47
C THR A 358 -15.36 17.34 1.14
N VAL A 359 -14.09 17.53 1.49
CA VAL A 359 -12.99 16.57 1.30
C VAL A 359 -12.77 15.71 2.54
N ILE A 360 -12.68 16.34 3.71
CA ILE A 360 -12.55 15.68 5.02
C ILE A 360 -13.83 15.98 5.80
N ARG A 361 -14.69 15.00 6.00
CA ARG A 361 -15.93 15.19 6.78
C ARG A 361 -15.63 15.39 8.26
N ASP A 362 -16.46 16.18 8.94
CA ASP A 362 -16.50 16.22 10.38
C ASP A 362 -16.80 14.83 10.96
N ILE A 363 -16.21 14.52 12.09
CA ILE A 363 -16.39 13.24 12.79
C ILE A 363 -17.86 12.97 13.17
N ASP A 364 -18.67 14.02 13.34
CA ASP A 364 -20.11 13.93 13.64
C ASP A 364 -20.99 13.83 12.39
N ASN A 365 -20.42 14.05 11.19
CA ASN A 365 -21.14 13.95 9.91
C ASN A 365 -20.30 13.23 8.85
N PRO A 366 -19.88 11.96 9.08
CA PRO A 366 -19.02 11.20 8.19
C PRO A 366 -19.73 10.80 6.89
N PHE A 367 -18.96 10.34 5.89
CA PHE A 367 -19.51 9.66 4.71
C PHE A 367 -20.17 8.32 5.06
N SER A 368 -19.59 7.60 6.02
CA SER A 368 -20.13 6.36 6.58
C SER A 368 -19.81 6.29 8.07
N ALA A 369 -20.75 5.80 8.87
CA ALA A 369 -20.54 5.55 10.30
C ALA A 369 -19.51 4.43 10.58
N THR A 370 -19.18 3.64 9.57
CA THR A 370 -18.19 2.56 9.63
C THR A 370 -17.00 2.84 8.72
N GLY A 371 -15.88 2.20 9.00
CA GLY A 371 -14.63 2.37 8.27
C GLY A 371 -14.71 1.95 6.79
N GLY A 372 -13.73 2.41 6.01
CA GLY A 372 -13.67 2.19 4.57
C GLY A 372 -13.27 0.78 4.13
N ILE A 373 -12.82 -0.08 5.06
CA ILE A 373 -12.39 -1.47 4.79
C ILE A 373 -13.20 -2.43 5.66
N ALA A 374 -13.49 -3.62 5.11
CA ALA A 374 -14.07 -4.75 5.83
C ALA A 374 -13.33 -6.04 5.52
N VAL A 375 -13.23 -6.94 6.51
CA VAL A 375 -12.70 -8.30 6.37
C VAL A 375 -13.86 -9.26 6.53
N LEU A 376 -14.14 -10.06 5.50
CA LEU A 376 -15.25 -10.99 5.47
C LEU A 376 -14.78 -12.39 5.88
N HIS A 377 -15.54 -13.06 6.71
CA HIS A 377 -15.28 -14.43 7.17
C HIS A 377 -16.44 -15.37 6.80
N GLY A 378 -16.16 -16.65 6.72
CA GLY A 378 -17.11 -17.71 6.44
C GLY A 378 -16.41 -18.96 5.91
N ASN A 379 -17.17 -19.96 5.49
CA ASN A 379 -16.58 -21.20 4.98
C ASN A 379 -15.70 -20.98 3.74
N LEU A 380 -16.01 -19.96 2.92
CA LEU A 380 -15.22 -19.60 1.74
C LEU A 380 -13.89 -18.91 2.08
N ALA A 381 -13.84 -18.15 3.15
CA ALA A 381 -12.68 -17.39 3.60
C ALA A 381 -12.54 -17.47 5.14
N PRO A 382 -12.19 -18.62 5.72
CA PRO A 382 -12.08 -18.77 7.17
C PRO A 382 -11.01 -17.85 7.79
N ASP A 383 -9.91 -17.59 7.08
CA ASP A 383 -8.83 -16.69 7.52
C ASP A 383 -9.03 -15.24 7.04
N GLY A 384 -10.15 -14.98 6.36
CA GLY A 384 -10.56 -13.65 5.90
C GLY A 384 -10.46 -13.41 4.40
N GLY A 385 -11.31 -12.52 3.91
CA GLY A 385 -11.28 -11.92 2.59
C GLY A 385 -11.52 -10.41 2.72
N VAL A 386 -10.74 -9.57 2.03
CA VAL A 386 -10.71 -8.13 2.25
C VAL A 386 -11.47 -7.39 1.14
N VAL A 387 -12.30 -6.43 1.52
CA VAL A 387 -13.05 -5.58 0.59
C VAL A 387 -12.89 -4.10 0.93
N LYS A 388 -12.74 -3.25 -0.09
CA LYS A 388 -12.81 -1.78 0.06
C LYS A 388 -14.28 -1.37 0.13
N ARG A 389 -14.86 -1.41 1.34
CA ARG A 389 -16.27 -1.10 1.59
C ARG A 389 -16.67 0.28 1.07
N SER A 390 -15.79 1.29 1.21
CA SER A 390 -16.03 2.66 0.76
C SER A 390 -16.21 2.80 -0.75
N ALA A 391 -15.83 1.80 -1.55
CA ALA A 391 -15.97 1.78 -3.02
C ALA A 391 -17.08 0.84 -3.51
N VAL A 392 -17.87 0.26 -2.61
CA VAL A 392 -18.99 -0.63 -2.92
C VAL A 392 -20.29 0.17 -2.97
N LEU A 393 -21.07 -0.02 -4.02
CA LEU A 393 -22.39 0.59 -4.14
C LEU A 393 -23.36 0.01 -3.09
N PRO A 394 -24.30 0.82 -2.54
CA PRO A 394 -25.22 0.35 -1.50
C PRO A 394 -25.98 -0.94 -1.85
N GLU A 395 -26.41 -1.10 -3.09
CA GLU A 395 -27.11 -2.26 -3.61
C GLU A 395 -26.25 -3.53 -3.69
N MET A 396 -24.91 -3.39 -3.68
CA MET A 396 -23.96 -4.48 -3.74
C MET A 396 -23.33 -4.83 -2.37
N LEU A 397 -23.75 -4.15 -1.30
CA LEU A 397 -23.29 -4.49 0.05
C LEU A 397 -23.76 -5.88 0.50
N VAL A 398 -24.90 -6.33 -0.01
CA VAL A 398 -25.42 -7.70 0.12
C VAL A 398 -25.68 -8.25 -1.28
N HIS A 399 -25.01 -9.34 -1.63
CA HIS A 399 -25.14 -9.96 -2.94
C HIS A 399 -25.12 -11.48 -2.83
N GLU A 400 -25.93 -12.16 -3.62
CA GLU A 400 -25.94 -13.61 -3.75
C GLU A 400 -26.10 -13.98 -5.21
N GLY A 401 -25.28 -14.90 -5.70
CA GLY A 401 -25.31 -15.29 -7.10
C GLY A 401 -24.48 -16.50 -7.43
N PRO A 402 -24.63 -17.02 -8.66
CA PRO A 402 -23.89 -18.19 -9.15
C PRO A 402 -22.43 -17.84 -9.43
N ALA A 403 -21.53 -18.73 -9.06
CA ALA A 403 -20.10 -18.65 -9.33
C ALA A 403 -19.79 -18.83 -10.82
N ARG A 404 -18.93 -17.96 -11.34
CA ARG A 404 -18.23 -18.11 -12.62
C ARG A 404 -16.76 -18.31 -12.34
N VAL A 405 -16.24 -19.50 -12.54
CA VAL A 405 -14.96 -19.95 -11.98
C VAL A 405 -13.84 -19.92 -13.02
N PHE A 406 -12.75 -19.22 -12.69
CA PHE A 406 -11.57 -19.08 -13.55
C PHE A 406 -10.29 -19.35 -12.74
N ASP A 407 -9.32 -20.03 -13.37
CA ASP A 407 -8.05 -20.39 -12.75
C ASP A 407 -6.89 -19.41 -13.11
N SER A 408 -7.23 -18.31 -13.79
CA SER A 408 -6.31 -17.22 -14.10
C SER A 408 -7.06 -15.91 -14.36
N GLU A 409 -6.36 -14.77 -14.25
CA GLU A 409 -6.89 -13.46 -14.65
C GLU A 409 -7.21 -13.44 -16.15
N GLU A 410 -6.37 -14.05 -16.98
CA GLU A 410 -6.51 -14.10 -18.43
C GLU A 410 -7.82 -14.77 -18.86
N ASP A 411 -8.11 -15.97 -18.31
CA ASP A 411 -9.37 -16.69 -18.61
C ASP A 411 -10.60 -15.89 -18.20
N ALA A 412 -10.54 -15.22 -17.03
CA ALA A 412 -11.61 -14.35 -16.55
C ALA A 412 -11.82 -13.15 -17.49
N MET A 413 -10.75 -12.49 -17.92
CA MET A 413 -10.80 -11.37 -18.87
C MET A 413 -11.43 -11.77 -20.19
N ASP A 414 -11.01 -12.89 -20.77
CA ASP A 414 -11.56 -13.42 -22.03
C ASP A 414 -13.07 -13.67 -21.91
N ALA A 415 -13.51 -14.23 -20.77
CA ALA A 415 -14.94 -14.46 -20.52
C ALA A 415 -15.73 -13.16 -20.35
N ILE A 416 -15.19 -12.17 -19.64
CA ILE A 416 -15.82 -10.85 -19.44
C ILE A 416 -15.97 -10.16 -20.81
N LEU A 417 -14.88 -10.07 -21.58
CA LEU A 417 -14.88 -9.39 -22.88
C LEU A 417 -15.78 -10.10 -23.91
N ALA A 418 -15.91 -11.42 -23.82
CA ALA A 418 -16.83 -12.21 -24.66
C ALA A 418 -18.31 -12.10 -24.23
N GLY A 419 -18.64 -11.30 -23.21
CA GLY A 419 -20.01 -11.12 -22.72
C GLY A 419 -20.62 -12.36 -22.06
N LYS A 420 -19.78 -13.26 -21.52
CA LYS A 420 -20.24 -14.48 -20.83
C LYS A 420 -20.65 -14.24 -19.38
N ILE A 421 -20.24 -13.10 -18.80
CA ILE A 421 -20.63 -12.67 -17.45
C ILE A 421 -21.87 -11.83 -17.54
N VAL A 422 -22.87 -12.15 -16.72
CA VAL A 422 -24.17 -11.50 -16.72
C VAL A 422 -24.52 -10.96 -15.35
N ALA A 423 -25.54 -10.08 -15.28
CA ALA A 423 -26.03 -9.53 -14.03
C ALA A 423 -26.41 -10.64 -13.04
N GLY A 424 -25.96 -10.52 -11.79
CA GLY A 424 -26.18 -11.49 -10.73
C GLY A 424 -25.01 -12.46 -10.52
N ASP A 425 -24.07 -12.59 -11.44
CA ASP A 425 -22.94 -13.50 -11.33
C ASP A 425 -21.95 -13.08 -10.21
N VAL A 426 -21.23 -14.09 -9.68
CA VAL A 426 -20.05 -13.92 -8.82
C VAL A 426 -18.85 -14.50 -9.55
N VAL A 427 -17.97 -13.64 -10.03
CA VAL A 427 -16.73 -14.05 -10.74
C VAL A 427 -15.69 -14.49 -9.70
N VAL A 428 -15.21 -15.73 -9.80
CA VAL A 428 -14.21 -16.32 -8.91
C VAL A 428 -12.92 -16.54 -9.68
N ILE A 429 -11.86 -15.78 -9.31
CA ILE A 429 -10.52 -15.91 -9.92
C ILE A 429 -9.58 -16.50 -8.87
N ARG A 430 -9.10 -17.70 -9.11
CA ARG A 430 -8.29 -18.46 -8.15
C ARG A 430 -6.91 -18.81 -8.70
N TYR A 431 -6.02 -19.32 -7.83
CA TYR A 431 -4.60 -19.57 -8.16
C TYR A 431 -3.82 -18.30 -8.51
N GLU A 432 -4.23 -17.17 -7.97
CA GLU A 432 -3.52 -15.88 -8.04
C GLU A 432 -3.02 -15.39 -6.66
N GLY A 433 -3.07 -16.26 -5.65
CA GLY A 433 -2.59 -16.02 -4.28
C GLY A 433 -1.07 -15.97 -4.14
N PRO A 434 -0.56 -15.83 -2.89
CA PRO A 434 0.88 -15.72 -2.61
C PRO A 434 1.72 -16.86 -3.17
N LYS A 435 1.26 -18.11 -3.04
CA LYS A 435 1.94 -19.33 -3.55
C LYS A 435 1.47 -19.71 -4.93
N GLY A 436 0.16 -19.69 -5.16
CA GLY A 436 -0.46 -20.18 -6.40
C GLY A 436 -0.27 -19.24 -7.56
N GLY A 437 -0.25 -17.94 -7.32
CA GLY A 437 0.00 -16.91 -8.31
C GLY A 437 1.36 -16.99 -9.00
N PRO A 438 2.53 -17.18 -8.37
CA PRO A 438 2.85 -16.63 -7.07
C PRO A 438 3.07 -15.10 -7.14
N GLY A 439 3.26 -14.48 -5.98
CA GLY A 439 3.42 -13.03 -5.86
C GLY A 439 2.09 -12.31 -5.70
N MET A 440 1.00 -13.05 -5.48
CA MET A 440 -0.31 -12.50 -5.17
C MET A 440 -0.70 -11.37 -6.15
N ARG A 441 -0.87 -11.74 -7.42
CA ARG A 441 -1.07 -10.83 -8.54
C ARG A 441 -2.16 -9.79 -8.26
N GLU A 442 -1.86 -8.53 -8.55
CA GLU A 442 -2.83 -7.44 -8.52
C GLU A 442 -3.61 -7.37 -9.82
N MET A 443 -4.93 -7.34 -9.73
CA MET A 443 -5.83 -7.32 -10.87
C MET A 443 -6.67 -6.04 -10.87
N LEU A 444 -6.62 -5.29 -11.96
CA LEU A 444 -7.49 -4.14 -12.24
C LEU A 444 -8.31 -4.35 -13.52
N ASN A 445 -7.75 -5.07 -14.50
CA ASN A 445 -8.41 -5.27 -15.79
C ASN A 445 -9.79 -5.94 -15.65
N PRO A 446 -9.97 -7.06 -14.91
CA PRO A 446 -11.29 -7.68 -14.76
C PRO A 446 -12.31 -6.74 -14.12
N THR A 447 -11.92 -6.02 -13.08
CA THR A 447 -12.81 -5.11 -12.36
C THR A 447 -13.19 -3.89 -13.22
N SER A 448 -12.24 -3.35 -13.98
CA SER A 448 -12.49 -2.23 -14.90
C SER A 448 -13.34 -2.66 -16.11
N ALA A 449 -13.14 -3.87 -16.63
CA ALA A 449 -13.95 -4.41 -17.71
C ALA A 449 -15.42 -4.60 -17.29
N ILE A 450 -15.68 -5.12 -16.09
CA ILE A 450 -17.03 -5.24 -15.50
C ILE A 450 -17.68 -3.84 -15.38
N MET A 451 -16.95 -2.85 -14.87
CA MET A 451 -17.43 -1.46 -14.77
C MET A 451 -17.70 -0.87 -16.16
N GLY A 452 -16.79 -1.06 -17.12
CA GLY A 452 -16.92 -0.58 -18.50
C GLY A 452 -18.14 -1.16 -19.24
N GLN A 453 -18.49 -2.42 -18.96
CA GLN A 453 -19.70 -3.06 -19.50
C GLN A 453 -20.99 -2.62 -18.78
N GLY A 454 -20.90 -1.90 -17.66
CA GLY A 454 -22.07 -1.44 -16.89
C GLY A 454 -22.61 -2.48 -15.90
N LEU A 455 -21.80 -3.51 -15.58
CA LEU A 455 -22.17 -4.61 -14.68
C LEU A 455 -21.76 -4.37 -13.21
N GLY A 456 -21.11 -3.25 -12.90
CA GLY A 456 -20.57 -2.95 -11.56
C GLY A 456 -21.59 -2.88 -10.43
N SER A 457 -22.89 -2.69 -10.74
CA SER A 457 -23.99 -2.70 -9.77
C SER A 457 -24.70 -4.07 -9.65
N SER A 458 -24.18 -5.13 -10.29
CA SER A 458 -24.88 -6.41 -10.34
C SER A 458 -23.95 -7.64 -10.37
N VAL A 459 -22.64 -7.45 -10.46
CA VAL A 459 -21.64 -8.53 -10.47
C VAL A 459 -20.64 -8.31 -9.35
N ALA A 460 -20.36 -9.36 -8.58
CA ALA A 460 -19.29 -9.37 -7.59
C ALA A 460 -18.08 -10.17 -8.12
N LEU A 461 -16.88 -9.84 -7.60
CA LEU A 461 -15.64 -10.54 -7.93
C LEU A 461 -14.96 -11.03 -6.64
N ILE A 462 -14.41 -12.25 -6.67
CA ILE A 462 -13.70 -12.85 -5.55
C ILE A 462 -12.38 -13.43 -6.04
N THR A 463 -11.30 -13.29 -5.26
CA THR A 463 -10.00 -13.87 -5.59
C THR A 463 -9.14 -14.18 -4.37
N ASP A 464 -8.30 -15.20 -4.47
CA ASP A 464 -7.19 -15.45 -3.56
C ASP A 464 -5.95 -14.57 -3.85
N GLY A 465 -5.96 -13.87 -5.00
CA GLY A 465 -5.04 -12.80 -5.34
C GLY A 465 -5.45 -11.45 -4.74
N ARG A 466 -5.21 -10.37 -5.49
CA ARG A 466 -5.54 -9.00 -5.08
C ARG A 466 -6.29 -8.26 -6.19
N PHE A 467 -7.24 -7.43 -5.77
CA PHE A 467 -7.78 -6.40 -6.66
C PHE A 467 -7.11 -5.08 -6.36
N SER A 468 -6.81 -4.29 -7.39
CA SER A 468 -6.15 -3.00 -7.29
C SER A 468 -6.85 -2.07 -6.28
N GLY A 469 -6.09 -1.24 -5.58
CA GLY A 469 -6.64 -0.14 -4.77
C GLY A 469 -7.47 0.87 -5.57
N ALA A 470 -7.37 0.84 -6.90
CA ALA A 470 -8.16 1.62 -7.84
C ALA A 470 -9.50 0.96 -8.21
N THR A 471 -9.80 -0.24 -7.71
CA THR A 471 -11.01 -1.01 -8.01
C THR A 471 -12.25 -0.37 -7.38
N ARG A 472 -13.37 -0.41 -8.13
CA ARG A 472 -14.73 -0.11 -7.68
C ARG A 472 -15.59 -1.36 -7.69
N GLY A 473 -16.60 -1.41 -6.81
CA GLY A 473 -17.59 -2.49 -6.74
C GLY A 473 -17.32 -3.53 -5.67
N ALA A 474 -18.14 -4.56 -5.60
CA ALA A 474 -18.04 -5.66 -4.64
C ALA A 474 -16.91 -6.64 -5.04
N CYS A 475 -15.67 -6.24 -4.76
CA CYS A 475 -14.47 -6.97 -5.12
C CYS A 475 -13.73 -7.41 -3.85
N ILE A 476 -13.80 -8.71 -3.54
CA ILE A 476 -13.24 -9.33 -2.34
C ILE A 476 -11.93 -10.02 -2.72
N GLY A 477 -10.81 -9.47 -2.30
CA GLY A 477 -9.48 -10.05 -2.49
C GLY A 477 -8.93 -10.71 -1.23
N HIS A 478 -7.71 -11.23 -1.33
CA HIS A 478 -6.98 -11.85 -0.21
C HIS A 478 -7.71 -13.03 0.42
N VAL A 479 -8.64 -13.68 -0.31
CA VAL A 479 -9.38 -14.84 0.21
C VAL A 479 -8.40 -15.89 0.69
N SER A 480 -8.49 -16.20 1.98
CA SER A 480 -7.52 -17.05 2.66
C SER A 480 -8.24 -18.16 3.44
N PRO A 481 -7.70 -19.41 3.41
CA PRO A 481 -6.53 -19.86 2.66
C PRO A 481 -6.73 -19.84 1.13
N GLU A 482 -5.64 -19.61 0.38
CA GLU A 482 -5.65 -19.61 -1.09
C GLU A 482 -5.92 -21.02 -1.68
N ALA A 483 -6.35 -21.11 -2.94
CA ALA A 483 -6.61 -22.37 -3.63
C ALA A 483 -5.39 -23.29 -3.67
N ALA A 484 -4.20 -22.77 -3.91
CA ALA A 484 -2.95 -23.53 -3.95
C ALA A 484 -2.55 -24.13 -2.59
N SER A 485 -3.09 -23.59 -1.49
CA SER A 485 -2.92 -24.10 -0.11
C SER A 485 -4.09 -24.96 0.36
N GLY A 486 -5.02 -25.35 -0.52
CA GLY A 486 -6.17 -26.18 -0.21
C GLY A 486 -7.36 -25.40 0.38
N GLY A 487 -7.39 -24.09 0.24
CA GLY A 487 -8.54 -23.25 0.65
C GLY A 487 -9.82 -23.62 -0.11
N VAL A 488 -10.98 -23.33 0.53
CA VAL A 488 -12.31 -23.65 -0.03
C VAL A 488 -12.55 -22.95 -1.36
N ILE A 489 -11.94 -21.81 -1.61
CA ILE A 489 -12.00 -21.15 -2.94
C ILE A 489 -11.55 -22.09 -4.07
N GLY A 490 -10.62 -23.03 -3.80
CA GLY A 490 -10.19 -24.05 -4.75
C GLY A 490 -11.25 -25.11 -5.04
N LEU A 491 -12.23 -25.28 -4.15
CA LEU A 491 -13.31 -26.27 -4.24
C LEU A 491 -14.60 -25.73 -4.89
N VAL A 492 -14.65 -24.42 -5.18
CA VAL A 492 -15.80 -23.80 -5.84
C VAL A 492 -15.96 -24.37 -7.25
N GLU A 493 -17.16 -24.79 -7.60
CA GLU A 493 -17.53 -25.27 -8.94
C GLU A 493 -18.42 -24.25 -9.66
N GLU A 494 -18.44 -24.33 -10.98
CA GLU A 494 -19.26 -23.46 -11.83
C GLU A 494 -20.75 -23.56 -11.47
N GLY A 495 -21.38 -22.43 -11.19
CA GLY A 495 -22.79 -22.35 -10.79
C GLY A 495 -23.08 -22.52 -9.30
N ASP A 496 -22.10 -22.81 -8.47
CA ASP A 496 -22.27 -22.80 -7.00
C ASP A 496 -22.76 -21.42 -6.53
N ILE A 497 -23.67 -21.39 -5.58
CA ILE A 497 -24.17 -20.12 -5.04
C ILE A 497 -23.21 -19.58 -3.98
N ILE A 498 -22.79 -18.32 -4.15
CA ILE A 498 -21.98 -17.59 -3.20
C ILE A 498 -22.80 -16.44 -2.62
N SER A 499 -22.79 -16.32 -1.30
CA SER A 499 -23.46 -15.25 -0.55
C SER A 499 -22.42 -14.32 0.06
N ILE A 500 -22.56 -13.02 -0.17
CA ILE A 500 -21.71 -11.93 0.33
C ILE A 500 -22.60 -11.00 1.15
N ASN A 501 -22.22 -10.75 2.41
CA ASN A 501 -22.88 -9.79 3.28
C ASN A 501 -21.82 -8.93 3.98
N ILE A 502 -21.45 -7.81 3.34
CA ILE A 502 -20.40 -6.91 3.81
C ILE A 502 -20.77 -6.26 5.15
N PRO A 503 -22.02 -5.79 5.38
CA PRO A 503 -22.45 -5.28 6.69
C PRO A 503 -22.27 -6.25 7.86
N GLU A 504 -22.45 -7.55 7.63
CA GLU A 504 -22.29 -8.59 8.64
C GLU A 504 -20.90 -9.25 8.63
N TYR A 505 -19.98 -8.77 7.78
CA TYR A 505 -18.62 -9.33 7.60
C TYR A 505 -18.64 -10.81 7.21
N LYS A 506 -19.58 -11.23 6.34
CA LYS A 506 -19.76 -12.63 5.96
C LYS A 506 -19.55 -12.88 4.48
N ILE A 507 -18.93 -14.03 4.16
CA ILE A 507 -18.83 -14.58 2.82
C ILE A 507 -18.96 -16.10 2.89
N GLU A 508 -19.92 -16.66 2.15
CA GLU A 508 -20.26 -18.08 2.26
C GLU A 508 -20.48 -18.72 0.90
N LEU A 509 -19.94 -19.90 0.73
CA LEU A 509 -20.29 -20.85 -0.31
C LEU A 509 -21.49 -21.68 0.17
N LYS A 510 -22.62 -21.61 -0.52
CA LYS A 510 -23.88 -22.29 -0.17
C LYS A 510 -23.85 -23.76 -0.66
N VAL A 511 -22.85 -24.48 -0.21
CA VAL A 511 -22.63 -25.92 -0.47
C VAL A 511 -22.53 -26.63 0.89
N SER A 512 -23.15 -27.80 1.03
CA SER A 512 -23.11 -28.52 2.32
C SER A 512 -21.71 -29.01 2.66
N ASP A 513 -21.44 -29.17 3.94
CA ASP A 513 -20.14 -29.63 4.42
C ASP A 513 -19.79 -31.03 3.89
N GLU A 514 -20.79 -31.93 3.70
CA GLU A 514 -20.59 -33.26 3.14
C GLU A 514 -20.08 -33.18 1.68
N VAL A 515 -20.64 -32.28 0.87
CA VAL A 515 -20.22 -32.08 -0.51
C VAL A 515 -18.83 -31.44 -0.56
N LEU A 516 -18.53 -30.48 0.31
CA LEU A 516 -17.20 -29.87 0.41
C LEU A 516 -16.15 -30.90 0.81
N GLU A 517 -16.45 -31.80 1.76
CA GLU A 517 -15.53 -32.86 2.15
C GLU A 517 -15.32 -33.89 1.02
N GLU A 518 -16.34 -34.19 0.21
CA GLU A 518 -16.18 -35.05 -0.95
C GLU A 518 -15.30 -34.40 -2.03
N ARG A 519 -15.55 -33.11 -2.33
CA ARG A 519 -14.70 -32.34 -3.25
C ARG A 519 -13.24 -32.28 -2.75
N ARG A 520 -13.04 -32.08 -1.45
CA ARG A 520 -11.72 -32.03 -0.81
C ARG A 520 -10.92 -33.33 -0.98
N LYS A 521 -11.59 -34.50 -0.89
CA LYS A 521 -10.92 -35.81 -1.09
C LYS A 521 -10.33 -35.97 -2.50
N ASN A 522 -10.95 -35.35 -3.49
CA ASN A 522 -10.54 -35.43 -4.89
C ASN A 522 -9.73 -34.19 -5.36
N PHE A 523 -9.57 -33.21 -4.49
CA PHE A 523 -8.91 -31.95 -4.84
C PHE A 523 -7.40 -32.09 -4.89
N VAL A 524 -6.84 -31.79 -6.05
CA VAL A 524 -5.39 -31.68 -6.26
C VAL A 524 -5.09 -30.24 -6.70
N PRO A 525 -4.40 -29.45 -5.87
CA PRO A 525 -4.06 -28.08 -6.24
C PRO A 525 -3.27 -28.02 -7.55
N LYS A 526 -3.64 -27.11 -8.43
CA LYS A 526 -2.89 -26.86 -9.67
C LYS A 526 -1.52 -26.29 -9.32
N THR A 527 -0.48 -26.76 -9.99
CA THR A 527 0.89 -26.27 -9.86
C THR A 527 1.32 -25.58 -11.13
N LYS A 528 1.98 -24.41 -10.99
CA LYS A 528 2.57 -23.68 -12.11
C LYS A 528 4.07 -24.01 -12.20
N GLN A 529 4.62 -24.05 -13.42
CA GLN A 529 6.07 -24.15 -13.59
C GLN A 529 6.73 -22.84 -13.21
N LEU A 530 7.58 -22.86 -12.19
CA LEU A 530 8.23 -21.69 -11.62
C LEU A 530 9.74 -21.78 -11.72
N SER A 531 10.39 -20.63 -11.95
CA SER A 531 11.84 -20.51 -12.02
C SER A 531 12.33 -19.26 -11.28
N GLY A 532 13.65 -19.18 -11.04
CA GLY A 532 14.30 -17.98 -10.49
C GLY A 532 13.75 -17.54 -9.12
N TYR A 533 13.58 -16.23 -8.95
CA TYR A 533 13.17 -15.64 -7.68
C TYR A 533 11.74 -16.01 -7.27
N ILE A 534 10.81 -16.04 -8.25
CA ILE A 534 9.41 -16.42 -8.01
C ILE A 534 9.29 -17.84 -7.42
N LYS A 535 10.13 -18.79 -7.87
CA LYS A 535 10.15 -20.14 -7.30
C LYS A 535 10.56 -20.14 -5.82
N ARG A 536 11.60 -19.38 -5.47
CA ARG A 536 12.04 -19.23 -4.06
C ARG A 536 10.97 -18.59 -3.19
N TYR A 537 10.37 -17.52 -3.69
CA TYR A 537 9.28 -16.82 -3.01
C TYR A 537 8.10 -17.76 -2.70
N ALA A 538 7.60 -18.49 -3.69
CA ALA A 538 6.47 -19.40 -3.53
C ALA A 538 6.71 -20.50 -2.46
N GLN A 539 7.97 -20.89 -2.24
CA GLN A 539 8.33 -21.90 -1.23
C GLN A 539 8.33 -21.35 0.21
N LEU A 540 8.56 -20.05 0.37
CA LEU A 540 8.81 -19.41 1.66
C LEU A 540 7.65 -18.54 2.14
N VAL A 541 6.82 -18.04 1.23
CA VAL A 541 5.79 -17.05 1.54
C VAL A 541 4.68 -17.62 2.40
N SER A 542 4.24 -16.81 3.37
CA SER A 542 3.09 -17.08 4.23
C SER A 542 1.75 -16.81 3.53
N SER A 543 0.65 -17.05 4.23
CA SER A 543 -0.72 -16.72 3.79
C SER A 543 -0.89 -15.21 3.58
N GLY A 544 -1.83 -14.83 2.67
CA GLY A 544 -2.28 -13.45 2.51
C GLY A 544 -2.85 -12.85 3.80
N ALA A 545 -3.54 -13.65 4.61
CA ALA A 545 -4.04 -13.24 5.93
C ALA A 545 -2.93 -12.82 6.91
N ASN A 546 -1.73 -13.35 6.73
CA ASN A 546 -0.54 -13.06 7.55
C ASN A 546 0.42 -12.08 6.85
N GLY A 547 -0.07 -11.30 5.88
CA GLY A 547 0.72 -10.28 5.18
C GLY A 547 1.56 -10.80 4.02
N ALA A 548 1.46 -12.07 3.63
CA ALA A 548 2.23 -12.70 2.54
C ALA A 548 3.74 -12.38 2.64
N ILE A 549 4.36 -12.71 3.78
CA ILE A 549 5.77 -12.44 4.11
C ILE A 549 6.63 -13.68 3.99
N ILE A 550 7.95 -13.48 3.71
CA ILE A 550 8.91 -14.58 3.61
C ILE A 550 9.37 -15.04 5.01
N ASN A 551 9.54 -14.11 5.94
CA ASN A 551 10.05 -14.38 7.29
C ASN A 551 8.90 -14.31 8.31
N GLN A 552 8.05 -15.31 8.33
CA GLN A 552 7.07 -15.43 9.41
C GLN A 552 7.78 -15.97 10.66
N LYS A 553 7.71 -15.22 11.77
CA LYS A 553 8.25 -15.61 13.09
C LYS A 553 7.35 -16.64 13.75
#